data_ccb324c2d3b7e761bada8297b934eef9
#
_entry.id   ccb324c2d3b7e761bada8297b934eef9
#
_cell.length_a   1.000
_cell.length_b   1.000
_cell.length_c   1.000
_cell.angle_alpha   90.00
_cell.angle_beta   90.00
_cell.angle_gamma   90.00
#
_symmetry.space_group_name_H-M   'P 1'
#
loop_
_entity.id
_entity.type
_entity.pdbx_description
1 polymer ?
#
loop_
_entity_poly.entity_id
_entity_poly.type
_entity_poly.pdbx_seq_one_letter_code
_entity_poly.pdbx_strand_id
1 'polypeptide(L)'
;MRILIVDDCATTRRILRVIARSRDWTVCGEAESGRSGIREFQRVKPDVVLIDLSMPDINGIEAAKRMSVLNPKVPLILFTVLSAEGLQDAAQDAGISSIVSKAQAWDLISTVETTTQRFKSISSQPRMM
;
A
#
# COMPACT_ATOMS: atom_id res chain seq x y z
N MET A 1 6.94 4.18 11.63
CA MET A 1 6.35 4.18 10.28
C MET A 1 4.84 4.09 10.38
N ARG A 2 4.14 4.93 9.64
CA ARG A 2 2.67 5.05 9.68
C ARG A 2 2.08 4.37 8.45
N ILE A 3 1.17 3.42 8.66
CA ILE A 3 0.62 2.58 7.61
C ILE A 3 -0.88 2.82 7.47
N LEU A 4 -1.35 2.98 6.24
CA LEU A 4 -2.77 2.96 5.90
C LEU A 4 -3.10 1.60 5.30
N ILE A 5 -4.14 0.95 5.81
CA ILE A 5 -4.61 -0.34 5.32
C ILE A 5 -5.94 -0.14 4.59
N VAL A 6 -6.00 -0.54 3.33
CA VAL A 6 -7.20 -0.44 2.50
C VAL A 6 -7.56 -1.84 2.01
N ASP A 7 -8.55 -2.46 2.64
CA ASP A 7 -8.95 -3.84 2.36
C ASP A 7 -10.37 -4.05 2.88
N ASP A 8 -11.25 -4.60 2.06
CA ASP A 8 -12.64 -4.85 2.46
C ASP A 8 -12.80 -6.05 3.41
N CYS A 9 -11.77 -6.87 3.56
CA CYS A 9 -11.78 -8.03 4.42
C CYS A 9 -11.34 -7.67 5.85
N ALA A 10 -12.26 -7.71 6.79
CA ALA A 10 -11.99 -7.39 8.19
C ALA A 10 -10.93 -8.30 8.80
N THR A 11 -10.91 -9.57 8.42
CA THR A 11 -9.91 -10.54 8.91
C THR A 11 -8.51 -10.15 8.44
N THR A 12 -8.37 -9.76 7.17
CA THR A 12 -7.08 -9.30 6.65
C THR A 12 -6.60 -8.05 7.40
N ARG A 13 -7.49 -7.09 7.62
CA ARG A 13 -7.11 -5.88 8.36
C ARG A 13 -6.63 -6.21 9.78
N ARG A 14 -7.29 -7.18 10.44
CA ARG A 14 -6.89 -7.63 11.77
C ARG A 14 -5.48 -8.24 11.75
N ILE A 15 -5.21 -9.11 10.77
CA ILE A 15 -3.89 -9.74 10.63
C ILE A 15 -2.83 -8.67 10.40
N LEU A 16 -3.11 -7.70 9.55
CA LEU A 16 -2.16 -6.62 9.26
C LEU A 16 -1.91 -5.74 10.48
N ARG A 17 -2.92 -5.52 11.33
CA ARG A 17 -2.72 -4.80 12.60
C ARG A 17 -1.76 -5.55 13.52
N VAL A 18 -1.90 -6.87 13.60
CA VAL A 18 -1.00 -7.71 14.42
C VAL A 18 0.43 -7.63 13.90
N ILE A 19 0.60 -7.75 12.59
CA ILE A 19 1.92 -7.64 11.96
C ILE A 19 2.53 -6.26 12.22
N ALA A 20 1.77 -5.21 12.03
CA ALA A 20 2.24 -3.84 12.24
C ALA A 20 2.72 -3.65 13.68
N ARG A 21 1.94 -4.13 14.65
CA ARG A 21 2.30 -4.03 16.07
C ARG A 21 3.60 -4.77 16.37
N SER A 22 3.79 -5.94 15.77
CA SER A 22 5.01 -6.74 15.98
C SER A 22 6.27 -6.05 15.44
N ARG A 23 6.11 -5.09 14.54
CA ARG A 23 7.22 -4.35 13.93
C ARG A 23 7.30 -2.91 14.40
N ASP A 24 6.52 -2.53 15.40
CA ASP A 24 6.41 -1.16 15.91
C ASP A 24 5.96 -0.16 14.83
N TRP A 25 5.20 -0.64 13.86
CA TRP A 25 4.56 0.24 12.88
C TRP A 25 3.22 0.72 13.45
N THR A 26 2.83 1.93 13.11
CA THR A 26 1.55 2.50 13.54
C THR A 26 0.54 2.39 12.41
N VAL A 27 -0.59 1.73 12.65
CA VAL A 27 -1.72 1.75 11.71
C VAL A 27 -2.44 3.09 11.92
N CYS A 28 -2.20 4.04 11.04
CA CYS A 28 -2.74 5.39 11.17
C CYS A 28 -4.15 5.53 10.60
N GLY A 29 -4.61 4.53 9.85
CA GLY A 29 -5.96 4.51 9.31
C GLY A 29 -6.27 3.18 8.65
N GLU A 30 -7.56 2.89 8.52
CA GLU A 30 -8.07 1.71 7.81
C GLU A 30 -9.26 2.13 6.97
N ALA A 31 -9.43 1.47 5.84
CA ALA A 31 -10.55 1.69 4.96
C ALA A 31 -11.00 0.36 4.34
N GLU A 32 -12.27 0.23 4.06
CA GLU A 32 -12.86 -1.00 3.51
C GLU A 32 -13.31 -0.87 2.07
N SER A 33 -13.00 0.24 1.43
CA SER A 33 -13.32 0.46 0.01
C SER A 33 -12.25 1.36 -0.63
N GLY A 34 -12.21 1.37 -1.95
CA GLY A 34 -11.24 2.21 -2.67
C GLY A 34 -11.47 3.68 -2.42
N ARG A 35 -12.72 4.13 -2.45
CA ARG A 35 -13.06 5.55 -2.24
C ARG A 35 -12.77 5.99 -0.81
N SER A 36 -13.14 5.18 0.19
CA SER A 36 -12.81 5.50 1.58
C SER A 36 -11.31 5.47 1.81
N GLY A 37 -10.59 4.59 1.10
CA GLY A 37 -9.14 4.55 1.12
C GLY A 37 -8.50 5.85 0.64
N ILE A 38 -9.02 6.42 -0.44
CA ILE A 38 -8.52 7.69 -0.96
C ILE A 38 -8.78 8.83 0.05
N ARG A 39 -9.95 8.87 0.68
CA ARG A 39 -10.26 9.85 1.72
C ARG A 39 -9.32 9.74 2.90
N GLU A 40 -9.11 8.51 3.39
CA GLU A 40 -8.19 8.26 4.50
C GLU A 40 -6.75 8.63 4.14
N PHE A 41 -6.33 8.33 2.92
CA PHE A 41 -5.00 8.69 2.41
C PHE A 41 -4.72 10.18 2.58
N GLN A 42 -5.69 11.01 2.20
CA GLN A 42 -5.56 12.46 2.33
C GLN A 42 -5.60 12.92 3.78
N ARG A 43 -6.42 12.26 4.62
CA ARG A 43 -6.61 12.63 6.01
C ARG A 43 -5.42 12.27 6.88
N VAL A 44 -4.89 11.04 6.74
CA VAL A 44 -3.88 10.52 7.67
C VAL A 44 -2.44 10.73 7.19
N LYS A 45 -2.23 11.02 5.92
CA LYS A 45 -0.89 11.23 5.35
C LYS A 45 0.08 10.11 5.74
N PRO A 46 -0.15 8.88 5.23
CA PRO A 46 0.63 7.71 5.66
C PRO A 46 2.03 7.72 5.05
N ASP A 47 2.92 6.91 5.63
CA ASP A 47 4.24 6.64 5.06
C ASP A 47 4.19 5.55 4.00
N VAL A 48 3.21 4.65 4.08
CA VAL A 48 3.02 3.55 3.14
C VAL A 48 1.56 3.12 3.14
N VAL A 49 1.06 2.65 2.02
CA VAL A 49 -0.30 2.11 1.88
C VAL A 49 -0.24 0.64 1.49
N LEU A 50 -0.97 -0.19 2.22
CA LEU A 50 -1.24 -1.58 1.84
C LEU A 50 -2.65 -1.63 1.30
N ILE A 51 -2.81 -1.98 0.04
CA ILE A 51 -4.10 -1.90 -0.64
C ILE A 51 -4.46 -3.21 -1.33
N ASP A 52 -5.69 -3.69 -1.13
CA ASP A 52 -6.21 -4.86 -1.82
C ASP A 52 -6.71 -4.48 -3.22
N LEU A 53 -6.63 -5.43 -4.15
CA LEU A 53 -7.12 -5.23 -5.51
C LEU A 53 -8.66 -5.24 -5.57
N SER A 54 -9.28 -6.25 -4.97
CA SER A 54 -10.74 -6.47 -5.08
C SER A 54 -11.49 -5.74 -3.98
N MET A 55 -12.23 -4.71 -4.35
CA MET A 55 -13.04 -3.91 -3.42
C MET A 55 -14.37 -3.56 -4.07
N PRO A 56 -15.41 -3.23 -3.25
CA PRO A 56 -16.79 -3.13 -3.78
C PRO A 56 -17.06 -1.96 -4.72
N ASP A 57 -16.30 -0.86 -4.63
CA ASP A 57 -16.58 0.35 -5.43
C ASP A 57 -15.61 0.50 -6.61
N ILE A 58 -14.35 0.82 -6.34
CA ILE A 58 -13.28 0.86 -7.34
C ILE A 58 -12.20 -0.10 -6.90
N ASN A 59 -11.50 -0.71 -7.85
CA ASN A 59 -10.44 -1.66 -7.50
C ASN A 59 -9.20 -0.94 -6.96
N GLY A 60 -8.29 -1.73 -6.36
CA GLY A 60 -7.09 -1.20 -5.73
C GLY A 60 -6.14 -0.49 -6.68
N ILE A 61 -6.10 -0.91 -7.94
CA ILE A 61 -5.25 -0.27 -8.95
C ILE A 61 -5.77 1.13 -9.26
N GLU A 62 -7.08 1.28 -9.45
CA GLU A 62 -7.67 2.60 -9.69
C GLU A 62 -7.51 3.52 -8.47
N ALA A 63 -7.73 3.00 -7.27
CA ALA A 63 -7.52 3.76 -6.04
C ALA A 63 -6.06 4.20 -5.91
N ALA A 64 -5.12 3.30 -6.17
CA ALA A 64 -3.68 3.58 -6.12
C ALA A 64 -3.28 4.66 -7.13
N LYS A 65 -3.84 4.61 -8.32
CA LYS A 65 -3.59 5.62 -9.36
C LYS A 65 -3.97 7.00 -8.86
N ARG A 66 -5.13 7.14 -8.23
CA ARG A 66 -5.57 8.41 -7.66
C ARG A 66 -4.69 8.85 -6.49
N MET A 67 -4.29 7.92 -5.62
CA MET A 67 -3.37 8.22 -4.52
C MET A 67 -2.02 8.70 -5.02
N SER A 68 -1.47 8.07 -6.07
CA SER A 68 -0.17 8.44 -6.61
C SER A 68 -0.18 9.83 -7.25
N VAL A 69 -1.31 10.25 -7.80
CA VAL A 69 -1.47 11.62 -8.28
C VAL A 69 -1.48 12.62 -7.11
N LEU A 70 -2.16 12.25 -6.01
CA LEU A 70 -2.26 13.11 -4.83
C LEU A 70 -0.91 13.28 -4.12
N ASN A 71 -0.14 12.19 -4.01
CA ASN A 71 1.20 12.24 -3.40
C ASN A 71 2.06 11.08 -3.92
N PRO A 72 2.88 11.31 -4.95
CA PRO A 72 3.71 10.26 -5.54
C PRO A 72 4.87 9.80 -4.65
N LYS A 73 5.11 10.46 -3.53
CA LYS A 73 6.20 10.11 -2.61
C LYS A 73 5.83 8.99 -1.64
N VAL A 74 4.56 8.62 -1.57
CA VAL A 74 4.10 7.55 -0.68
C VAL A 74 4.12 6.22 -1.43
N PRO A 75 4.89 5.23 -0.99
CA PRO A 75 4.88 3.92 -1.63
C PRO A 75 3.53 3.22 -1.44
N LEU A 76 3.07 2.61 -2.53
CA LEU A 76 1.80 1.88 -2.58
C LEU A 76 2.12 0.42 -2.84
N ILE A 77 1.67 -0.47 -1.94
CA ILE A 77 1.92 -1.91 -2.04
C ILE A 77 0.58 -2.62 -2.20
N LEU A 78 0.44 -3.33 -3.31
CA LEU A 78 -0.75 -4.14 -3.56
C LEU A 78 -0.61 -5.45 -2.80
N PHE A 79 -1.60 -5.79 -1.98
CA PHE A 79 -1.64 -7.03 -1.20
C PHE A 79 -2.91 -7.77 -1.57
N THR A 80 -2.81 -8.81 -2.39
CA THR A 80 -3.97 -9.42 -3.04
C THR A 80 -3.87 -10.93 -3.10
N VAL A 81 -5.03 -11.62 -3.19
CA VAL A 81 -5.09 -13.07 -3.39
C VAL A 81 -4.70 -13.46 -4.81
N LEU A 82 -4.78 -12.53 -5.76
CA LEU A 82 -4.40 -12.78 -7.15
C LEU A 82 -2.89 -12.77 -7.29
N SER A 83 -2.38 -13.53 -8.27
CA SER A 83 -0.96 -13.53 -8.55
C SER A 83 -0.53 -12.21 -9.20
N ALA A 84 0.72 -11.80 -8.96
CA ALA A 84 1.28 -10.61 -9.58
C ALA A 84 1.36 -10.73 -11.10
N GLU A 85 1.38 -11.96 -11.60
CA GLU A 85 1.43 -12.24 -13.02
C GLU A 85 0.19 -11.67 -13.72
N GLY A 86 0.42 -10.89 -14.76
CA GLY A 86 -0.66 -10.23 -15.49
C GLY A 86 -1.11 -8.90 -14.89
N LEU A 87 -0.68 -8.55 -13.67
CA LEU A 87 -1.03 -7.29 -13.01
C LEU A 87 0.10 -6.26 -13.05
N GLN A 88 1.30 -6.69 -13.40
CA GLN A 88 2.51 -5.86 -13.25
C GLN A 88 2.43 -4.56 -14.04
N ASP A 89 2.01 -4.61 -15.29
CA ASP A 89 1.96 -3.42 -16.14
C ASP A 89 0.92 -2.42 -15.62
N ALA A 90 -0.28 -2.89 -15.33
CA ALA A 90 -1.34 -2.03 -14.80
C ALA A 90 -0.96 -1.43 -13.45
N ALA A 91 -0.33 -2.22 -12.58
CA ALA A 91 0.12 -1.76 -11.28
C ALA A 91 1.21 -0.70 -11.42
N GLN A 92 2.17 -0.91 -12.30
CA GLN A 92 3.25 0.03 -12.54
C GLN A 92 2.70 1.36 -13.08
N ASP A 93 1.78 1.30 -14.04
CA ASP A 93 1.15 2.48 -14.61
C ASP A 93 0.35 3.28 -13.56
N ALA A 94 -0.17 2.58 -12.55
CA ALA A 94 -0.92 3.20 -11.45
C ALA A 94 -0.02 3.77 -10.35
N GLY A 95 1.30 3.57 -10.43
CA GLY A 95 2.23 4.04 -9.42
C GLY A 95 2.41 3.08 -8.25
N ILE A 96 1.97 1.83 -8.39
CA ILE A 96 2.18 0.80 -7.35
C ILE A 96 3.64 0.37 -7.37
N SER A 97 4.25 0.34 -6.19
CA SER A 97 5.68 0.06 -6.03
C SER A 97 6.00 -1.42 -5.94
N SER A 98 5.11 -2.20 -5.34
CA SER A 98 5.33 -3.63 -5.12
C SER A 98 4.00 -4.36 -5.03
N ILE A 99 4.01 -5.65 -5.38
CA ILE A 99 2.85 -6.53 -5.29
C ILE A 99 3.23 -7.72 -4.42
N VAL A 100 2.42 -8.01 -3.39
CA VAL A 100 2.59 -9.18 -2.53
C VAL A 100 1.32 -10.01 -2.59
N SER A 101 1.46 -11.31 -2.83
CA SER A 101 0.34 -12.25 -2.78
C SER A 101 -0.04 -12.54 -1.34
N LYS A 102 -1.35 -12.55 -1.04
CA LYS A 102 -1.84 -12.95 0.29
C LYS A 102 -1.47 -14.41 0.62
N ALA A 103 -1.24 -15.23 -0.40
CA ALA A 103 -0.76 -16.60 -0.24
C ALA A 103 0.70 -16.64 0.25
N GLN A 104 1.44 -15.55 0.11
CA GLN A 104 2.84 -15.42 0.52
C GLN A 104 3.00 -14.25 1.50
N ALA A 105 2.12 -14.19 2.48
CA ALA A 105 2.06 -13.08 3.43
C ALA A 105 3.36 -12.90 4.23
N TRP A 106 4.17 -13.96 4.35
CA TRP A 106 5.49 -13.87 5.01
C TRP A 106 6.44 -12.90 4.29
N ASP A 107 6.21 -12.63 3.01
CA ASP A 107 7.02 -11.68 2.25
C ASP A 107 6.64 -10.23 2.51
N LEU A 108 5.51 -9.99 3.17
CA LEU A 108 4.96 -8.65 3.32
C LEU A 108 5.88 -7.74 4.13
N ILE A 109 6.39 -8.25 5.26
CA ILE A 109 7.24 -7.43 6.15
C ILE A 109 8.48 -6.95 5.40
N SER A 110 9.21 -7.87 4.77
CA SER A 110 10.42 -7.52 4.03
C SER A 110 10.12 -6.60 2.85
N THR A 111 9.00 -6.81 2.17
CA THR A 111 8.60 -5.95 1.04
C THR A 111 8.28 -4.54 1.53
N VAL A 112 7.54 -4.39 2.61
CA VAL A 112 7.22 -3.08 3.19
C VAL A 112 8.51 -2.36 3.59
N GLU A 113 9.39 -3.05 4.31
CA GLU A 113 10.65 -2.45 4.77
C GLU A 113 11.55 -2.04 3.61
N THR A 114 11.74 -2.92 2.64
CA THR A 114 12.58 -2.66 1.48
C THR A 114 12.02 -1.52 0.63
N THR A 115 10.71 -1.52 0.38
CA THR A 115 10.07 -0.51 -0.44
C THR A 115 10.14 0.87 0.21
N THR A 116 9.85 0.96 1.51
CA THR A 116 9.91 2.24 2.23
C THR A 116 11.33 2.76 2.33
N GLN A 117 12.30 1.88 2.54
CA GLN A 117 13.72 2.24 2.56
C GLN A 117 14.15 2.83 1.22
N ARG A 118 13.76 2.20 0.12
CA ARG A 118 14.08 2.65 -1.23
C ARG A 118 13.49 4.03 -1.51
N PHE A 119 12.24 4.28 -1.09
CA PHE A 119 11.59 5.58 -1.26
C PHE A 119 12.28 6.67 -0.44
N LYS A 120 12.69 6.36 0.79
CA LYS A 120 13.44 7.30 1.63
C LYS A 120 14.78 7.67 1.01
N SER A 121 15.51 6.68 0.47
CA SER A 121 16.79 6.90 -0.18
C SER A 121 16.65 7.83 -1.38
N ILE A 122 15.65 7.59 -2.23
CA ILE A 122 15.40 8.43 -3.40
C ILE A 122 15.01 9.85 -2.96
N SER A 123 14.13 9.98 -1.95
CA SER A 123 13.66 11.28 -1.46
C SER A 123 14.75 12.10 -0.79
N SER A 124 15.75 11.44 -0.18
CA SER A 124 16.83 12.11 0.55
C SER A 124 18.04 12.42 -0.32
N GLN A 125 18.11 11.91 -1.54
CA GLN A 125 19.22 12.21 -2.44
C GLN A 125 19.15 13.67 -2.92
N PRO A 126 20.27 14.40 -2.88
CA PRO A 126 20.29 15.75 -3.42
C PRO A 126 20.01 15.69 -4.91
N ARG A 127 19.26 16.68 -5.39
CA ARG A 127 19.01 16.78 -6.84
C ARG A 127 20.32 17.13 -7.52
N MET A 128 20.73 16.24 -8.38
CA MET A 128 21.84 16.50 -9.29
C MET A 128 21.31 17.41 -10.40
N MET A 129 21.83 18.59 -10.48
CA MET A 129 21.52 19.48 -11.59
C MET A 129 22.52 19.32 -12.70
#